data_3437b77035f677f8e5de0bbae977fac1
#
_entry.id   3437b77035f677f8e5de0bbae977fac1
#
_cell.length_a   1.000
_cell.length_b   1.000
_cell.length_c   1.000
_cell.angle_alpha   90.00
_cell.angle_beta   90.00
_cell.angle_gamma   90.00
#
_symmetry.space_group_name_H-M   'P 1'
#
loop_
_entity.id
_entity.type
_entity.pdbx_description
1 polymer ?
#
loop_
_entity_poly.entity_id
_entity_poly.type
_entity_poly.pdbx_seq_one_letter_code
_entity_poly.pdbx_strand_id
1 'polypeptide(L)'
;MFKTIILHIPHASSNFEFADKDELVPMWRNQAEPLIDWYTDELFMPKICDERIIPIVFDTCRTLVDVERMCDDPLEEKGLGITAYPLLQGGDVRNSQEEDIRYMKKYLDHQHNLANLLVENHKSLLIDCHSFSSRPTILQPDVSKNQDVNICIGFNEDKTRPSDEILDLVKDHFSKKGYKVSFNIPFSNSKTVETPAKYTSIMIEINKALYMDEDTLEKKESFNQIREAIISLYTKML
;
A
#
# COMPACT_ATOMS: atom_id res chain seq x y z
N MET A 1 -8.39 15.69 15.77
CA MET A 1 -7.05 15.14 15.88
C MET A 1 -7.13 13.74 16.47
N PHE A 2 -6.33 12.82 15.97
CA PHE A 2 -6.31 11.43 16.37
C PHE A 2 -5.36 11.23 17.56
N LYS A 3 -5.57 10.18 18.34
CA LYS A 3 -4.64 9.80 19.41
C LYS A 3 -3.50 8.95 18.90
N THR A 4 -3.76 8.20 17.85
CA THR A 4 -2.83 7.22 17.27
C THR A 4 -2.98 7.21 15.76
N ILE A 5 -1.87 7.10 15.06
CA ILE A 5 -1.81 6.81 13.63
C ILE A 5 -1.27 5.39 13.46
N ILE A 6 -1.98 4.56 12.74
CA ILE A 6 -1.50 3.23 12.32
C ILE A 6 -1.09 3.35 10.86
N LEU A 7 0.17 3.05 10.57
CA LEU A 7 0.70 3.02 9.20
C LEU A 7 0.66 1.59 8.69
N HIS A 8 -0.28 1.28 7.82
CA HIS A 8 -0.34 0.00 7.14
C HIS A 8 0.50 0.07 5.86
N ILE A 9 1.54 -0.76 5.77
CA ILE A 9 2.50 -0.77 4.66
C ILE A 9 2.51 -2.19 4.07
N PRO A 10 1.56 -2.51 3.17
CA PRO A 10 1.31 -3.89 2.77
C PRO A 10 2.20 -4.39 1.63
N HIS A 11 2.74 -3.48 0.79
CA HIS A 11 3.28 -3.86 -0.51
C HIS A 11 4.72 -3.44 -0.76
N ALA A 12 5.46 -3.03 0.27
CA ALA A 12 6.87 -2.60 0.13
C ALA A 12 7.84 -3.76 -0.14
N SER A 13 7.47 -4.97 0.26
CA SER A 13 8.38 -6.11 0.28
C SER A 13 8.60 -6.73 -1.09
N SER A 14 9.87 -6.97 -1.42
CA SER A 14 10.31 -7.81 -2.55
C SER A 14 10.71 -9.22 -2.10
N ASN A 15 10.29 -9.66 -0.92
CA ASN A 15 10.66 -10.95 -0.37
C ASN A 15 9.80 -12.07 -0.96
N PHE A 16 10.48 -13.01 -1.63
CA PHE A 16 9.93 -14.26 -2.17
C PHE A 16 10.51 -15.44 -1.36
N GLU A 17 10.02 -15.64 -0.15
CA GLU A 17 10.59 -16.58 0.82
C GLU A 17 10.73 -18.01 0.34
N PHE A 18 9.94 -18.44 -0.64
CA PHE A 18 9.83 -19.84 -1.04
C PHE A 18 10.05 -20.09 -2.53
N ALA A 19 10.38 -19.05 -3.26
CA ALA A 19 10.59 -19.16 -4.69
C ALA A 19 12.08 -19.09 -5.00
N ASP A 20 12.56 -19.99 -5.84
CA ASP A 20 13.91 -19.88 -6.39
C ASP A 20 13.98 -18.64 -7.27
N LYS A 21 14.75 -17.65 -6.81
CA LYS A 21 14.84 -16.36 -7.49
C LYS A 21 15.35 -16.47 -8.92
N ASP A 22 16.18 -17.48 -9.20
CA ASP A 22 16.77 -17.67 -10.53
C ASP A 22 15.74 -18.21 -11.52
N GLU A 23 14.78 -19.01 -11.06
CA GLU A 23 13.67 -19.49 -11.90
C GLU A 23 12.62 -18.39 -12.16
N LEU A 24 12.45 -17.48 -11.21
CA LEU A 24 11.46 -16.41 -11.29
C LEU A 24 11.93 -15.15 -12.03
N VAL A 25 13.24 -14.97 -12.18
CA VAL A 25 13.85 -13.70 -12.62
C VAL A 25 13.23 -13.09 -13.89
N PRO A 26 12.99 -13.81 -14.99
CA PRO A 26 12.43 -13.18 -16.19
C PRO A 26 10.99 -12.74 -16.02
N MET A 27 10.18 -13.54 -15.33
CA MET A 27 8.75 -13.26 -15.11
C MET A 27 8.56 -12.25 -13.97
N TRP A 28 9.34 -12.36 -12.92
CA TRP A 28 9.30 -11.49 -11.76
C TRP A 28 9.58 -10.03 -12.14
N ARG A 29 10.66 -9.77 -12.87
CA ARG A 29 11.01 -8.39 -13.27
C ARG A 29 9.96 -7.73 -14.14
N ASN A 30 9.37 -8.46 -15.04
CA ASN A 30 8.42 -7.88 -15.99
C ASN A 30 7.01 -7.70 -15.40
N GLN A 31 6.64 -8.43 -14.39
CA GLN A 31 5.25 -8.57 -13.99
C GLN A 31 5.02 -8.33 -12.50
N ALA A 32 5.84 -8.88 -11.61
CA ALA A 32 5.72 -8.70 -10.17
C ALA A 32 6.44 -7.45 -9.67
N GLU A 33 7.65 -7.20 -10.15
CA GLU A 33 8.47 -6.06 -9.74
C GLU A 33 7.77 -4.70 -9.92
N PRO A 34 7.03 -4.44 -11.03
CA PRO A 34 6.27 -3.19 -11.19
C PRO A 34 5.12 -3.02 -10.18
N LEU A 35 4.63 -4.12 -9.59
CA LEU A 35 3.54 -4.10 -8.60
C LEU A 35 4.01 -3.81 -7.17
N ILE A 36 5.31 -3.92 -6.91
CA ILE A 36 5.87 -3.61 -5.60
C ILE A 36 5.84 -2.11 -5.35
N ASP A 37 5.38 -1.71 -4.19
CA ASP A 37 5.39 -0.32 -3.75
C ASP A 37 6.75 0.02 -3.12
N TRP A 38 7.78 0.02 -3.98
CA TRP A 38 9.16 0.21 -3.59
C TRP A 38 9.34 1.39 -2.63
N TYR A 39 10.06 1.14 -1.53
CA TYR A 39 10.44 2.16 -0.54
C TYR A 39 9.29 2.79 0.25
N THR A 40 8.05 2.31 0.16
CA THR A 40 6.96 2.86 0.99
C THR A 40 7.21 2.63 2.48
N ASP A 41 7.90 1.56 2.84
CA ASP A 41 8.40 1.31 4.20
C ASP A 41 9.38 2.39 4.69
N GLU A 42 10.18 2.96 3.80
CA GLU A 42 11.07 4.07 4.15
C GLU A 42 10.39 5.44 4.04
N LEU A 43 9.53 5.64 3.04
CA LEU A 43 8.84 6.91 2.81
C LEU A 43 7.91 7.28 3.95
N PHE A 44 7.15 6.29 4.45
CA PHE A 44 6.15 6.51 5.48
C PHE A 44 6.69 6.36 6.89
N MET A 45 7.83 5.68 7.08
CA MET A 45 8.40 5.49 8.41
C MET A 45 8.91 6.80 9.01
N PRO A 46 8.46 7.21 10.22
CA PRO A 46 8.96 8.38 10.90
C PRO A 46 10.45 8.23 11.22
N LYS A 47 11.21 9.35 11.19
CA LYS A 47 12.64 9.36 11.49
C LYS A 47 12.93 9.18 12.98
N ILE A 48 12.00 9.60 13.81
CA ILE A 48 12.09 9.53 15.28
C ILE A 48 10.91 8.68 15.75
N CYS A 49 11.17 7.78 16.66
CA CYS A 49 10.14 6.95 17.27
C CYS A 49 9.13 7.84 18.00
N ASP A 50 7.87 7.71 17.63
CA ASP A 50 6.75 8.33 18.35
C ASP A 50 5.75 7.19 18.65
N GLU A 51 5.52 6.93 19.92
CA GLU A 51 4.63 5.83 20.37
C GLU A 51 3.19 5.97 19.86
N ARG A 52 2.80 7.15 19.38
CA ARG A 52 1.51 7.40 18.78
C ARG A 52 1.45 7.00 17.29
N ILE A 53 2.58 6.63 16.69
CA ILE A 53 2.67 6.20 15.29
C ILE A 53 3.12 4.74 15.28
N ILE A 54 2.22 3.85 14.90
CA ILE A 54 2.43 2.41 14.96
C ILE A 54 2.48 1.86 13.53
N PRO A 55 3.66 1.50 13.01
CA PRO A 55 3.76 0.87 11.71
C PRO A 55 3.43 -0.62 11.79
N ILE A 56 2.74 -1.12 10.76
CA ILE A 56 2.56 -2.52 10.45
C ILE A 56 3.00 -2.75 9.01
N VAL A 57 4.15 -3.38 8.85
CA VAL A 57 4.78 -3.65 7.56
C VAL A 57 4.61 -5.12 7.24
N PHE A 58 4.12 -5.42 6.04
CA PHE A 58 4.07 -6.80 5.57
C PHE A 58 5.40 -7.20 4.93
N ASP A 59 5.93 -8.36 5.30
CA ASP A 59 7.29 -8.79 4.97
C ASP A 59 7.41 -9.63 3.70
N THR A 60 6.29 -9.92 3.04
CA THR A 60 6.23 -10.81 1.87
C THR A 60 5.74 -10.05 0.64
N CYS A 61 6.25 -10.40 -0.54
CA CYS A 61 5.85 -9.77 -1.78
C CYS A 61 4.35 -9.99 -2.07
N ARG A 62 3.65 -8.93 -2.46
CA ARG A 62 2.22 -8.95 -2.76
C ARG A 62 1.81 -9.96 -3.84
N THR A 63 2.72 -10.34 -4.73
CA THR A 63 2.44 -11.34 -5.76
C THR A 63 2.45 -12.78 -5.22
N LEU A 64 2.93 -13.00 -4.00
CA LEU A 64 2.77 -14.25 -3.28
C LEU A 64 1.56 -14.21 -2.36
N VAL A 65 1.42 -13.11 -1.61
CA VAL A 65 0.30 -12.88 -0.68
C VAL A 65 -0.05 -11.41 -0.72
N ASP A 66 -1.26 -11.09 -1.13
CA ASP A 66 -1.77 -9.72 -1.08
C ASP A 66 -2.71 -9.58 0.13
N VAL A 67 -2.23 -8.90 1.17
CA VAL A 67 -2.97 -8.70 2.43
C VAL A 67 -4.09 -7.68 2.33
N GLU A 68 -4.22 -7.02 1.19
CA GLU A 68 -5.32 -6.09 0.91
C GLU A 68 -6.42 -6.70 0.05
N ARG A 69 -6.37 -7.98 -0.22
CA ARG A 69 -7.45 -8.69 -0.90
C ARG A 69 -8.35 -9.36 0.12
N MET A 70 -9.65 -9.31 -0.16
CA MET A 70 -10.65 -10.05 0.60
C MET A 70 -11.00 -11.35 -0.14
N CYS A 71 -11.57 -12.32 0.57
CA CYS A 71 -11.92 -13.62 -0.02
C CYS A 71 -12.92 -13.54 -1.19
N ASP A 72 -13.65 -12.43 -1.28
CA ASP A 72 -14.65 -12.15 -2.31
C ASP A 72 -14.23 -11.03 -3.28
N ASP A 73 -12.92 -10.72 -3.34
CA ASP A 73 -12.42 -9.68 -4.22
C ASP A 73 -12.60 -10.09 -5.70
N PRO A 74 -13.20 -9.24 -6.54
CA PRO A 74 -13.39 -9.53 -7.98
C PRO A 74 -12.07 -9.79 -8.73
N LEU A 75 -10.95 -9.36 -8.19
CA LEU A 75 -9.63 -9.64 -8.77
C LEU A 75 -9.19 -11.11 -8.60
N GLU A 76 -9.83 -11.86 -7.70
CA GLU A 76 -9.60 -13.31 -7.56
C GLU A 76 -9.85 -14.05 -8.89
N GLU A 77 -10.93 -13.68 -9.61
CA GLU A 77 -11.25 -14.26 -10.94
C GLU A 77 -10.15 -13.98 -11.98
N LYS A 78 -9.35 -12.95 -11.76
CA LYS A 78 -8.22 -12.58 -12.62
C LYS A 78 -6.90 -13.15 -12.12
N GLY A 79 -6.91 -13.97 -11.09
CA GLY A 79 -5.72 -14.49 -10.44
C GLY A 79 -4.93 -13.45 -9.63
N LEU A 80 -5.57 -12.37 -9.20
CA LEU A 80 -5.04 -11.25 -8.40
C LEU A 80 -5.64 -11.21 -7.01
N GLY A 81 -6.02 -12.35 -6.48
CA GLY A 81 -6.61 -12.50 -5.15
C GLY A 81 -5.58 -12.47 -4.01
N ILE A 82 -6.01 -13.02 -2.85
CA ILE A 82 -5.17 -13.09 -1.63
C ILE A 82 -3.85 -13.77 -1.93
N THR A 83 -3.89 -14.86 -2.66
CA THR A 83 -2.70 -15.54 -3.14
C THR A 83 -2.68 -15.34 -4.64
N ALA A 84 -2.02 -14.29 -5.11
CA ALA A 84 -1.90 -14.03 -6.52
C ALA A 84 -1.10 -15.16 -7.15
N TYR A 85 -1.81 -16.04 -7.82
CA TYR A 85 -1.18 -16.92 -8.77
C TYR A 85 -0.60 -16.06 -9.89
N PRO A 86 0.50 -16.49 -10.46
CA PRO A 86 1.04 -15.78 -11.57
C PRO A 86 0.02 -15.74 -12.65
N LEU A 87 -0.56 -14.72 -12.74
CA LEU A 87 -1.12 -14.02 -13.79
C LEU A 87 -0.51 -14.14 -15.09
N LEU A 88 0.44 -14.83 -15.11
CA LEU A 88 1.54 -14.64 -15.89
C LEU A 88 1.55 -15.78 -16.83
N GLN A 89 0.98 -15.54 -17.97
CA GLN A 89 1.06 -16.41 -19.15
C GLN A 89 2.00 -17.63 -18.95
N GLY A 90 1.49 -18.67 -18.30
CA GLY A 90 2.09 -19.98 -18.34
C GLY A 90 3.09 -20.35 -17.23
N GLY A 91 3.19 -19.61 -16.16
CA GLY A 91 4.04 -19.98 -15.04
C GLY A 91 3.33 -20.05 -13.71
N ASP A 92 3.34 -21.18 -13.08
CA ASP A 92 2.97 -21.32 -11.68
C ASP A 92 4.15 -20.87 -10.83
N VAL A 93 4.04 -19.77 -10.09
CA VAL A 93 5.05 -19.38 -9.09
C VAL A 93 5.00 -20.30 -7.89
N ARG A 94 3.94 -21.12 -7.79
CA ARG A 94 3.71 -22.00 -6.65
C ARG A 94 3.36 -23.40 -7.10
N ASN A 95 4.15 -24.34 -6.62
CA ASN A 95 4.05 -25.73 -7.01
C ASN A 95 3.40 -26.66 -5.98
N SER A 96 2.87 -26.16 -4.84
CA SER A 96 2.31 -27.07 -3.85
C SER A 96 1.20 -26.51 -2.97
N GLN A 97 0.27 -27.38 -2.54
CA GLN A 97 -0.76 -27.08 -1.54
C GLN A 97 -0.17 -26.69 -0.16
N GLU A 98 1.03 -27.14 0.17
CA GLU A 98 1.70 -26.80 1.43
C GLU A 98 2.13 -25.33 1.45
N GLU A 99 2.53 -24.80 0.31
CA GLU A 99 2.84 -23.36 0.15
C GLU A 99 1.61 -22.52 0.35
N ASP A 100 0.46 -22.93 -0.21
CA ASP A 100 -0.80 -22.20 -0.07
C ASP A 100 -1.24 -22.09 1.41
N ILE A 101 -1.08 -23.14 2.20
CA ILE A 101 -1.39 -23.11 3.64
C ILE A 101 -0.49 -22.10 4.37
N ARG A 102 0.79 -22.02 4.04
CA ARG A 102 1.74 -21.08 4.66
C ARG A 102 1.41 -19.62 4.26
N TYR A 103 1.07 -19.39 3.01
CA TYR A 103 0.65 -18.06 2.54
C TYR A 103 -0.65 -17.63 3.19
N MET A 104 -1.64 -18.49 3.24
CA MET A 104 -2.89 -18.20 3.94
C MET A 104 -2.67 -17.94 5.44
N LYS A 105 -1.75 -18.64 6.08
CA LYS A 105 -1.38 -18.36 7.46
C LYS A 105 -0.79 -16.94 7.61
N LYS A 106 0.15 -16.55 6.73
CA LYS A 106 0.74 -15.21 6.74
C LYS A 106 -0.33 -14.13 6.54
N TYR A 107 -1.25 -14.34 5.61
CA TYR A 107 -2.39 -13.47 5.39
C TYR A 107 -3.22 -13.30 6.67
N LEU A 108 -3.66 -14.41 7.26
CA LEU A 108 -4.49 -14.39 8.46
C LEU A 108 -3.78 -13.77 9.66
N ASP A 109 -2.50 -14.08 9.86
CA ASP A 109 -1.69 -13.50 10.94
C ASP A 109 -1.61 -11.98 10.78
N HIS A 110 -1.40 -11.47 9.56
CA HIS A 110 -1.37 -10.04 9.28
C HIS A 110 -2.73 -9.38 9.53
N GLN A 111 -3.82 -9.99 9.02
CA GLN A 111 -5.18 -9.50 9.22
C GLN A 111 -5.55 -9.43 10.72
N HIS A 112 -5.21 -10.46 11.50
CA HIS A 112 -5.43 -10.48 12.94
C HIS A 112 -4.62 -9.41 13.66
N ASN A 113 -3.35 -9.21 13.28
CA ASN A 113 -2.51 -8.18 13.88
C ASN A 113 -3.07 -6.78 13.61
N LEU A 114 -3.47 -6.48 12.38
CA LEU A 114 -4.08 -5.19 12.03
C LEU A 114 -5.40 -4.98 12.76
N ALA A 115 -6.27 -6.00 12.80
CA ALA A 115 -7.53 -5.94 13.52
C ALA A 115 -7.34 -5.67 15.02
N ASN A 116 -6.38 -6.34 15.66
CA ASN A 116 -6.05 -6.15 17.07
C ASN A 116 -5.52 -4.73 17.34
N LEU A 117 -4.60 -4.23 16.52
CA LEU A 117 -4.10 -2.86 16.64
C LEU A 117 -5.24 -1.83 16.57
N LEU A 118 -6.19 -2.01 15.67
CA LEU A 118 -7.36 -1.12 15.54
C LEU A 118 -8.30 -1.22 16.73
N VAL A 119 -8.47 -2.41 17.32
CA VAL A 119 -9.28 -2.61 18.53
C VAL A 119 -8.61 -1.98 19.75
N GLU A 120 -7.30 -2.14 19.92
CA GLU A 120 -6.54 -1.58 21.02
C GLU A 120 -6.43 -0.05 20.96
N ASN A 121 -6.40 0.50 19.73
CA ASN A 121 -6.23 1.93 19.47
C ASN A 121 -7.54 2.58 18.99
N HIS A 122 -8.53 2.65 19.84
CA HIS A 122 -9.82 3.27 19.50
C HIS A 122 -9.67 4.72 19.02
N LYS A 123 -10.37 5.09 17.96
CA LYS A 123 -10.33 6.41 17.32
C LYS A 123 -8.96 6.71 16.68
N SER A 124 -8.27 5.68 16.21
CA SER A 124 -7.06 5.84 15.41
C SER A 124 -7.39 6.31 14.00
N LEU A 125 -6.38 6.86 13.35
CA LEU A 125 -6.31 7.03 11.90
C LEU A 125 -5.48 5.87 11.33
N LEU A 126 -6.08 5.06 10.48
CA LEU A 126 -5.36 4.13 9.63
C LEU A 126 -4.92 4.88 8.36
N ILE A 127 -3.63 4.93 8.12
CA ILE A 127 -3.08 5.38 6.84
C ILE A 127 -2.61 4.17 6.07
N ASP A 128 -3.28 3.90 4.96
CA ASP A 128 -2.89 2.86 4.02
C ASP A 128 -1.83 3.43 3.08
N CYS A 129 -0.63 2.87 3.13
CA CYS A 129 0.60 3.49 2.64
C CYS A 129 1.04 2.85 1.34
N HIS A 130 0.82 3.54 0.24
CA HIS A 130 1.03 2.99 -1.09
C HIS A 130 1.82 3.87 -2.03
N SER A 131 2.14 3.30 -3.17
CA SER A 131 2.64 4.03 -4.33
C SER A 131 2.14 3.41 -5.64
N PHE A 132 1.87 4.24 -6.62
CA PHE A 132 1.42 3.80 -7.94
C PHE A 132 2.44 4.12 -9.03
N SER A 133 2.48 3.26 -10.04
CA SER A 133 3.35 3.44 -11.20
C SER A 133 2.85 4.57 -12.10
N SER A 134 3.79 5.30 -12.68
CA SER A 134 3.51 6.21 -13.80
C SER A 134 3.33 5.47 -15.13
N ARG A 135 3.61 4.17 -15.15
CA ARG A 135 3.59 3.30 -16.33
C ARG A 135 2.49 2.26 -16.24
N PRO A 136 2.02 1.73 -17.37
CA PRO A 136 1.07 0.63 -17.36
C PRO A 136 1.59 -0.58 -16.59
N THR A 137 0.72 -1.16 -15.78
CA THR A 137 0.95 -2.43 -15.09
C THR A 137 -0.21 -3.37 -15.35
N ILE A 138 -0.08 -4.62 -14.95
CA ILE A 138 -1.18 -5.58 -15.09
C ILE A 138 -2.40 -5.21 -14.22
N LEU A 139 -2.17 -4.56 -13.08
CA LEU A 139 -3.26 -4.02 -12.23
C LEU A 139 -3.89 -2.76 -12.83
N GLN A 140 -3.10 -1.97 -13.54
CA GLN A 140 -3.53 -0.72 -14.13
C GLN A 140 -2.94 -0.56 -15.55
N PRO A 141 -3.58 -1.16 -16.57
CA PRO A 141 -3.10 -1.06 -17.95
C PRO A 141 -3.33 0.32 -18.57
N ASP A 142 -4.28 1.10 -18.07
CA ASP A 142 -4.50 2.50 -18.47
C ASP A 142 -4.05 3.46 -17.37
N VAL A 143 -2.98 4.18 -17.63
CA VAL A 143 -2.39 5.17 -16.73
C VAL A 143 -2.67 6.62 -17.16
N SER A 144 -3.61 6.84 -18.06
CA SER A 144 -3.96 8.19 -18.53
C SER A 144 -4.35 9.13 -17.38
N LYS A 145 -4.96 8.59 -16.33
CA LYS A 145 -5.31 9.33 -15.12
C LYS A 145 -4.15 9.60 -14.17
N ASN A 146 -3.01 8.92 -14.35
CA ASN A 146 -1.84 9.03 -13.46
C ASN A 146 -0.96 10.22 -13.80
N GLN A 147 -0.98 10.67 -15.06
CA GLN A 147 -0.02 11.65 -15.59
C GLN A 147 -0.08 13.00 -14.87
N ASP A 148 -1.25 13.38 -14.39
CA ASP A 148 -1.47 14.66 -13.72
C ASP A 148 -1.61 14.55 -12.20
N VAL A 149 -1.39 13.37 -11.62
CA VAL A 149 -1.53 13.10 -10.19
C VAL A 149 -0.16 12.80 -9.58
N ASN A 150 0.20 13.60 -8.58
CA ASN A 150 1.38 13.34 -7.75
C ASN A 150 1.05 12.47 -6.54
N ILE A 151 -0.07 12.79 -5.88
CA ILE A 151 -0.53 12.10 -4.67
C ILE A 151 -2.03 11.87 -4.82
N CYS A 152 -2.45 10.63 -4.68
CA CYS A 152 -3.85 10.27 -4.59
C CYS A 152 -4.20 10.00 -3.12
N ILE A 153 -5.27 10.62 -2.66
CA ILE A 153 -5.86 10.37 -1.34
C ILE A 153 -7.11 9.53 -1.58
N GLY A 154 -7.01 8.26 -1.19
CA GLY A 154 -8.11 7.30 -1.30
C GLY A 154 -8.92 7.21 -0.01
N PHE A 155 -10.23 7.07 -0.13
CA PHE A 155 -11.13 6.81 0.98
C PHE A 155 -12.40 6.11 0.50
N ASN A 156 -13.08 5.43 1.42
CA ASN A 156 -14.36 4.77 1.16
C ASN A 156 -15.52 5.62 1.67
N GLU A 157 -16.68 5.50 1.04
CA GLU A 157 -17.93 6.14 1.48
C GLU A 157 -18.69 5.22 2.46
N ASP A 158 -17.99 4.78 3.51
CA ASP A 158 -18.53 3.90 4.54
C ASP A 158 -18.26 4.44 5.96
N LYS A 159 -18.38 3.58 6.97
CA LYS A 159 -18.14 3.94 8.39
C LYS A 159 -16.71 4.40 8.70
N THR A 160 -15.76 4.16 7.81
CA THR A 160 -14.34 4.53 7.97
C THR A 160 -14.00 5.85 7.29
N ARG A 161 -14.94 6.46 6.59
CA ARG A 161 -14.75 7.71 5.85
C ARG A 161 -14.21 8.83 6.75
N PRO A 162 -13.12 9.50 6.37
CA PRO A 162 -12.69 10.71 7.04
C PRO A 162 -13.72 11.83 6.90
N SER A 163 -13.75 12.76 7.86
CA SER A 163 -14.52 13.98 7.67
C SER A 163 -13.91 14.87 6.58
N ASP A 164 -14.72 15.75 6.01
CA ASP A 164 -14.26 16.65 4.95
C ASP A 164 -13.11 17.55 5.43
N GLU A 165 -13.13 17.97 6.71
CA GLU A 165 -12.04 18.75 7.30
C GLU A 165 -10.70 17.98 7.32
N ILE A 166 -10.74 16.65 7.53
CA ILE A 166 -9.54 15.82 7.47
C ILE A 166 -9.06 15.68 6.03
N LEU A 167 -9.97 15.43 5.09
CA LEU A 167 -9.65 15.32 3.66
C LEU A 167 -9.03 16.63 3.14
N ASP A 168 -9.64 17.76 3.48
CA ASP A 168 -9.14 19.09 3.09
C ASP A 168 -7.77 19.37 3.75
N LEU A 169 -7.57 19.02 5.02
CA LEU A 169 -6.29 19.17 5.69
C LEU A 169 -5.18 18.39 4.97
N VAL A 170 -5.44 17.14 4.62
CA VAL A 170 -4.44 16.30 3.93
C VAL A 170 -4.16 16.83 2.54
N LYS A 171 -5.20 17.16 1.76
CA LYS A 171 -5.07 17.77 0.43
C LYS A 171 -4.28 19.07 0.47
N ASP A 172 -4.67 19.99 1.35
CA ASP A 172 -4.01 21.27 1.54
C ASP A 172 -2.55 21.13 1.95
N HIS A 173 -2.25 20.13 2.81
CA HIS A 173 -0.90 19.88 3.26
C HIS A 173 0.06 19.59 2.10
N PHE A 174 -0.35 18.71 1.18
CA PHE A 174 0.46 18.37 0.02
C PHE A 174 0.40 19.44 -1.08
N SER A 175 -0.77 20.02 -1.33
CA SER A 175 -0.92 21.07 -2.36
C SER A 175 -0.09 22.31 -2.05
N LYS A 176 0.00 22.74 -0.79
CA LYS A 176 0.86 23.85 -0.35
C LYS A 176 2.36 23.58 -0.52
N LYS A 177 2.75 22.32 -0.69
CA LYS A 177 4.12 21.90 -1.01
C LYS A 177 4.36 21.73 -2.52
N GLY A 178 3.35 22.04 -3.34
CA GLY A 178 3.44 22.03 -4.80
C GLY A 178 3.03 20.71 -5.45
N TYR A 179 2.49 19.75 -4.69
CA TYR A 179 2.03 18.48 -5.27
C TYR A 179 0.62 18.58 -5.82
N LYS A 180 0.37 17.98 -6.98
CA LYS A 180 -0.96 17.79 -7.55
C LYS A 180 -1.66 16.65 -6.82
N VAL A 181 -2.72 16.97 -6.10
CA VAL A 181 -3.47 16.02 -5.26
C VAL A 181 -4.83 15.71 -5.87
N SER A 182 -5.20 14.45 -5.91
CA SER A 182 -6.53 13.99 -6.30
C SER A 182 -7.20 13.19 -5.18
N PHE A 183 -8.52 13.07 -5.24
CA PHE A 183 -9.32 12.20 -4.40
C PHE A 183 -9.83 11.01 -5.22
N ASN A 184 -9.58 9.79 -4.74
CA ASN A 184 -10.05 8.53 -5.34
C ASN A 184 -9.71 8.38 -6.85
N ILE A 185 -8.65 9.05 -7.31
CA ILE A 185 -8.13 8.97 -8.68
C ILE A 185 -6.60 8.93 -8.60
N PRO A 186 -5.94 7.89 -9.10
CA PRO A 186 -6.50 6.75 -9.84
C PRO A 186 -7.16 5.67 -8.96
N PHE A 187 -6.93 5.65 -7.66
CA PHE A 187 -7.39 4.60 -6.76
C PHE A 187 -8.25 5.14 -5.62
N SER A 188 -9.28 4.39 -5.24
CA SER A 188 -9.99 4.53 -3.97
C SER A 188 -9.39 3.60 -2.92
N ASN A 189 -9.64 3.87 -1.65
CA ASN A 189 -9.14 3.03 -0.56
C ASN A 189 -9.72 1.60 -0.63
N SER A 190 -8.89 0.63 -0.29
CA SER A 190 -9.30 -0.77 -0.18
C SER A 190 -9.99 -1.03 1.15
N LYS A 191 -10.81 -2.08 1.22
CA LYS A 191 -11.27 -2.64 2.49
C LYS A 191 -10.17 -3.55 3.02
N THR A 192 -9.33 -3.03 3.91
CA THR A 192 -8.10 -3.70 4.34
C THR A 192 -8.31 -4.77 5.40
N VAL A 193 -9.32 -4.65 6.25
CA VAL A 193 -9.55 -5.60 7.35
C VAL A 193 -11.01 -5.59 7.83
N GLU A 194 -11.51 -6.75 8.21
CA GLU A 194 -12.78 -6.86 8.94
C GLU A 194 -12.56 -6.76 10.45
N THR A 195 -13.13 -5.73 11.06
CA THR A 195 -13.00 -5.49 12.49
C THR A 195 -14.23 -4.77 13.06
N PRO A 196 -14.62 -5.03 14.31
CA PRO A 196 -15.64 -4.25 15.01
C PRO A 196 -15.12 -2.88 15.47
N ALA A 197 -13.83 -2.61 15.34
CA ALA A 197 -13.24 -1.35 15.77
C ALA A 197 -13.84 -0.15 15.01
N LYS A 198 -13.92 0.98 15.71
CA LYS A 198 -14.24 2.28 15.10
C LYS A 198 -12.94 3.02 14.82
N TYR A 199 -12.62 3.20 13.57
CA TYR A 199 -11.44 3.92 13.12
C TYR A 199 -11.77 4.77 11.89
N THR A 200 -10.90 5.69 11.56
CA THR A 200 -10.94 6.45 10.31
C THR A 200 -9.84 5.91 9.40
N SER A 201 -10.11 5.77 8.12
CA SER A 201 -9.12 5.26 7.16
C SER A 201 -8.94 6.20 5.97
N ILE A 202 -7.70 6.47 5.62
CA ILE A 202 -7.30 7.08 4.36
C ILE A 202 -6.19 6.25 3.73
N MET A 203 -6.19 6.19 2.41
CA MET A 203 -5.05 5.69 1.65
C MET A 203 -4.26 6.89 1.15
N ILE A 204 -2.94 6.81 1.19
CA ILE A 204 -2.04 7.78 0.57
C ILE A 204 -1.19 7.04 -0.45
N GLU A 205 -1.47 7.33 -1.71
CA GLU A 205 -0.80 6.77 -2.87
C GLU A 205 0.16 7.80 -3.48
N ILE A 206 1.44 7.48 -3.51
CA ILE A 206 2.49 8.35 -4.05
C ILE A 206 2.88 7.89 -5.46
N ASN A 207 2.86 8.79 -6.43
CA ASN A 207 3.37 8.47 -7.77
C ASN A 207 4.87 8.13 -7.69
N LYS A 208 5.25 6.91 -8.11
CA LYS A 208 6.63 6.39 -8.06
C LYS A 208 7.62 7.32 -8.77
N ALA A 209 7.20 7.93 -9.88
CA ALA A 209 8.04 8.86 -10.64
C ALA A 209 8.51 10.07 -9.85
N LEU A 210 7.89 10.40 -8.71
CA LEU A 210 8.31 11.50 -7.85
C LEU A 210 9.57 11.20 -7.04
N TYR A 211 9.79 9.94 -6.66
CA TYR A 211 10.81 9.61 -5.68
C TYR A 211 11.80 8.54 -6.13
N MET A 212 11.51 7.85 -7.23
CA MET A 212 12.38 6.83 -7.78
C MET A 212 12.39 6.84 -9.31
N ASP A 213 13.38 6.23 -9.88
CA ASP A 213 13.41 5.84 -11.27
C ASP A 213 12.80 4.44 -11.40
N GLU A 214 11.75 4.31 -12.22
CA GLU A 214 11.03 3.05 -12.36
C GLU A 214 11.74 2.03 -13.27
N ASP A 215 12.82 2.43 -13.97
CA ASP A 215 13.65 1.50 -14.77
C ASP A 215 14.81 0.92 -13.97
N THR A 216 15.49 1.76 -13.21
CA THR A 216 16.66 1.38 -12.43
C THR A 216 16.34 1.02 -11.00
N LEU A 217 15.12 1.32 -10.55
CA LEU A 217 14.64 1.23 -9.16
C LEU A 217 15.45 2.09 -8.18
N GLU A 218 16.27 3.01 -8.67
CA GLU A 218 17.08 3.88 -7.82
C GLU A 218 16.25 5.05 -7.26
N LYS A 219 16.56 5.45 -6.03
CA LYS A 219 15.96 6.63 -5.40
C LYS A 219 16.44 7.90 -6.12
N LYS A 220 15.51 8.82 -6.37
CA LYS A 220 15.81 10.17 -6.86
C LYS A 220 16.26 11.09 -5.73
N GLU A 221 16.87 12.20 -6.05
CA GLU A 221 17.22 13.27 -5.09
C GLU A 221 15.98 13.80 -4.33
N SER A 222 14.82 13.81 -5.00
CA SER A 222 13.52 14.20 -4.43
C SER A 222 12.96 13.25 -3.36
N PHE A 223 13.53 12.04 -3.20
CA PHE A 223 13.06 11.03 -2.24
C PHE A 223 12.88 11.62 -0.82
N ASN A 224 13.90 12.30 -0.33
CA ASN A 224 13.85 12.89 1.02
C ASN A 224 12.81 14.01 1.13
N GLN A 225 12.60 14.78 0.07
CA GLN A 225 11.59 15.84 0.05
C GLN A 225 10.17 15.27 0.18
N ILE A 226 9.85 14.20 -0.55
CA ILE A 226 8.57 13.49 -0.43
C ILE A 226 8.41 12.90 0.96
N ARG A 227 9.42 12.21 1.46
CA ARG A 227 9.43 11.64 2.81
C ARG A 227 9.12 12.69 3.88
N GLU A 228 9.79 13.84 3.84
CA GLU A 228 9.53 14.96 4.77
C GLU A 228 8.10 15.50 4.63
N ALA A 229 7.58 15.55 3.41
CA ALA A 229 6.21 15.96 3.19
C ALA A 229 5.23 14.99 3.87
N ILE A 230 5.45 13.69 3.76
CA ILE A 230 4.62 12.66 4.40
C ILE A 230 4.73 12.75 5.93
N ILE A 231 5.94 12.72 6.47
CA ILE A 231 6.18 12.70 7.93
C ILE A 231 5.62 13.96 8.60
N SER A 232 5.76 15.13 7.96
CA SER A 232 5.24 16.38 8.51
C SER A 232 3.69 16.44 8.54
N LEU A 233 3.00 15.57 7.83
CA LEU A 233 1.55 15.43 7.93
C LEU A 233 1.15 14.86 9.30
N TYR A 234 1.88 13.87 9.81
CA TYR A 234 1.51 13.18 11.06
C TYR A 234 1.36 14.15 12.24
N THR A 235 2.24 15.13 12.35
CA THR A 235 2.16 16.17 13.41
C THR A 235 0.87 16.99 13.34
N LYS A 236 0.26 17.11 12.17
CA LYS A 236 -1.00 17.83 11.99
C LYS A 236 -2.22 16.95 12.28
N MET A 237 -2.06 15.63 12.19
CA MET A 237 -3.12 14.66 12.40
C MET A 237 -3.21 14.21 13.86
N LEU A 238 -2.10 14.22 14.58
CA LEU A 238 -1.97 13.96 16.04
C LEU A 238 -2.28 15.21 16.85
#